data_1b71de28c1211ef6165e94c1691d1eb5
#
_entry.id   1b71de28c1211ef6165e94c1691d1eb5
#
_cell.length_a   1.000
_cell.length_b   1.000
_cell.length_c   1.000
_cell.angle_alpha   90.00
_cell.angle_beta   90.00
_cell.angle_gamma   90.00
#
_symmetry.space_group_name_H-M   'P 1'
#
loop_
_entity.id
_entity.type
_entity.pdbx_description
1 polymer ?
#
loop_
_entity_poly.entity_id
_entity_poly.type
_entity_poly.pdbx_seq_one_letter_code
_entity_poly.pdbx_strand_id
1 'polypeptide(L)'
;MKEKTHILRVSHLYKQYGTTEALHDVSFEVKRGELFGLIGPDGSGKSTLFRILTTLLHADKGEAEVCGFDVEKEYRDIRSRIGYMPGKFSLYPDLTVEENLNFFATVFHTTVKENYEQIKAIYEQIAPFSHRRAGALSGGMKQKLALCCALIHNPDLLFLDEPTTGVDPVSRKEFWQMLHRLQQQGVTIVVSTPFMDEAHRCDRIAFIQKGTIQGIDTPDIILERFKHILCPPGLHHNAPPVGGTPIIRVSQLVKRFGSFTAVDHISFEVKRGEIFGFLGANGAGKTTAMRILCGLSLPTEGHAEVLGYDVSTQSEEIKKHIGYMSQRFSLYEDLTVYENVRLFAGIYGMTEKEIAPRSEAMLRRIGLFEERDTLVRQLPLGWKQRLSFSVSIFHHPRLVFLDEPTGGVDPSTRRQFWELIYQAADSGITVFVTTHYMDEAEYCDRISMMVDGHIRALDTPARLKAHFRAKDMDEVFQKLAREAQRRE
;
A
#
# COMPACT_ATOMS: atom_id res chain seq x y z
N MET A 1 -21.37 -28.26 28.89
CA MET A 1 -20.12 -28.11 28.09
C MET A 1 -19.45 -26.82 28.54
N LYS A 2 -18.20 -26.86 29.05
CA LYS A 2 -17.44 -25.63 29.33
C LYS A 2 -17.28 -24.91 28.00
N GLU A 3 -17.78 -23.67 27.89
CA GLU A 3 -17.49 -22.83 26.74
C GLU A 3 -15.97 -22.78 26.56
N LYS A 4 -15.48 -23.26 25.41
CA LYS A 4 -14.06 -23.13 25.06
C LYS A 4 -13.77 -21.63 24.94
N THR A 5 -12.96 -21.11 25.81
CA THR A 5 -12.61 -19.70 25.93
C THR A 5 -11.91 -19.19 24.67
N HIS A 6 -11.27 -20.08 23.91
CA HIS A 6 -10.51 -19.78 22.70
C HIS A 6 -11.23 -20.33 21.46
N ILE A 7 -11.32 -19.48 20.42
CA ILE A 7 -11.89 -19.83 19.12
C ILE A 7 -10.84 -20.35 18.14
N LEU A 8 -9.58 -19.97 18.37
CA LEU A 8 -8.43 -20.37 17.58
C LEU A 8 -7.30 -20.79 18.52
N ARG A 9 -6.67 -21.91 18.24
CA ARG A 9 -5.45 -22.39 18.90
C ARG A 9 -4.49 -22.93 17.85
N VAL A 10 -3.23 -22.54 17.96
CA VAL A 10 -2.11 -22.98 17.11
C VAL A 10 -1.00 -23.48 18.02
N SER A 11 -0.45 -24.65 17.73
CA SER A 11 0.58 -25.29 18.54
C SER A 11 1.69 -25.85 17.65
N HIS A 12 2.91 -25.32 17.82
CA HIS A 12 4.12 -25.79 17.18
C HIS A 12 4.00 -25.99 15.66
N LEU A 13 3.42 -24.96 14.96
CA LEU A 13 3.14 -25.04 13.53
C LEU A 13 4.38 -24.74 12.71
N TYR A 14 4.67 -25.59 11.70
CA TYR A 14 5.78 -25.46 10.76
C TYR A 14 5.28 -25.49 9.32
N LYS A 15 5.94 -24.71 8.43
CA LYS A 15 5.70 -24.77 6.99
C LYS A 15 6.95 -24.39 6.22
N GLN A 16 7.31 -25.24 5.24
CA GLN A 16 8.47 -25.04 4.37
C GLN A 16 8.05 -25.07 2.89
N TYR A 17 8.69 -24.24 2.08
CA TYR A 17 8.58 -24.23 0.61
C TYR A 17 9.97 -24.42 0.01
N GLY A 18 10.26 -25.64 -0.48
CA GLY A 18 11.60 -25.98 -0.96
C GLY A 18 12.65 -25.78 0.14
N THR A 19 13.56 -24.85 -0.03
CA THR A 19 14.60 -24.50 0.96
C THR A 19 14.17 -23.37 1.91
N THR A 20 13.03 -22.71 1.66
CA THR A 20 12.56 -21.56 2.45
C THR A 20 11.61 -22.01 3.54
N GLU A 21 11.98 -21.79 4.79
CA GLU A 21 11.13 -22.03 5.96
C GLU A 21 10.21 -20.81 6.13
N ALA A 22 8.91 -20.98 5.86
CA ALA A 22 7.93 -19.92 5.92
C ALA A 22 7.31 -19.76 7.32
N LEU A 23 7.20 -20.85 8.08
CA LEU A 23 6.75 -20.85 9.47
C LEU A 23 7.63 -21.80 10.28
N HIS A 24 8.07 -21.34 11.45
CA HIS A 24 8.91 -22.07 12.37
C HIS A 24 8.38 -21.96 13.80
N ASP A 25 7.91 -23.07 14.36
CA ASP A 25 7.45 -23.20 15.75
C ASP A 25 6.41 -22.13 16.16
N VAL A 26 5.39 -21.92 15.32
CA VAL A 26 4.37 -20.91 15.57
C VAL A 26 3.33 -21.43 16.54
N SER A 27 3.14 -20.75 17.68
CA SER A 27 2.16 -21.09 18.70
C SER A 27 1.45 -19.85 19.25
N PHE A 28 0.12 -19.83 19.27
CA PHE A 28 -0.70 -18.77 19.86
C PHE A 28 -2.18 -19.18 19.99
N GLU A 29 -2.93 -18.35 20.71
CA GLU A 29 -4.37 -18.55 20.93
C GLU A 29 -5.12 -17.21 20.76
N VAL A 30 -6.36 -17.28 20.22
CA VAL A 30 -7.28 -16.13 20.09
C VAL A 30 -8.58 -16.44 20.85
N LYS A 31 -9.03 -15.47 21.63
CA LYS A 31 -10.27 -15.58 22.42
C LYS A 31 -11.50 -15.24 21.56
N ARG A 32 -12.67 -15.75 21.95
CA ARG A 32 -13.93 -15.36 21.31
C ARG A 32 -14.21 -13.85 21.50
N GLY A 33 -14.68 -13.19 20.44
CA GLY A 33 -14.97 -11.77 20.44
C GLY A 33 -13.74 -10.85 20.43
N GLU A 34 -12.52 -11.42 20.29
CA GLU A 34 -11.28 -10.66 20.23
C GLU A 34 -11.02 -10.14 18.81
N LEU A 35 -10.52 -8.93 18.70
CA LEU A 35 -9.90 -8.41 17.48
C LEU A 35 -8.38 -8.57 17.61
N PHE A 36 -7.85 -9.64 17.01
CA PHE A 36 -6.45 -10.04 17.12
C PHE A 36 -5.66 -9.65 15.87
N GLY A 37 -4.54 -8.93 16.06
CA GLY A 37 -3.65 -8.50 14.98
C GLY A 37 -2.44 -9.42 14.80
N LEU A 38 -2.16 -9.86 13.57
CA LEU A 38 -0.91 -10.51 13.18
C LEU A 38 -0.05 -9.52 12.43
N ILE A 39 1.00 -8.99 13.07
CA ILE A 39 1.82 -7.91 12.54
C ILE A 39 3.19 -8.44 12.15
N GLY A 40 3.73 -7.94 11.06
CA GLY A 40 5.08 -8.28 10.63
C GLY A 40 5.36 -7.82 9.20
N PRO A 41 6.65 -7.77 8.80
CA PRO A 41 7.06 -7.37 7.46
C PRO A 41 6.54 -8.34 6.39
N ASP A 42 6.63 -7.93 5.13
CA ASP A 42 6.30 -8.78 3.99
C ASP A 42 7.23 -10.00 3.98
N GLY A 43 6.66 -11.16 3.63
CA GLY A 43 7.40 -12.43 3.66
C GLY A 43 7.63 -13.02 5.05
N SER A 44 7.09 -12.42 6.14
CA SER A 44 7.25 -12.97 7.50
C SER A 44 6.43 -14.22 7.78
N GLY A 45 5.57 -14.68 6.85
CA GLY A 45 4.76 -15.89 7.01
C GLY A 45 3.27 -15.66 7.30
N LYS A 46 2.79 -14.40 7.43
CA LYS A 46 1.38 -14.05 7.76
C LYS A 46 0.37 -14.75 6.86
N SER A 47 0.48 -14.56 5.54
CA SER A 47 -0.45 -15.16 4.58
C SER A 47 -0.33 -16.69 4.50
N THR A 48 0.86 -17.25 4.75
CA THR A 48 1.05 -18.71 4.86
C THR A 48 0.27 -19.25 6.04
N LEU A 49 0.38 -18.60 7.21
CA LEU A 49 -0.36 -18.95 8.42
C LEU A 49 -1.88 -18.86 8.17
N PHE A 50 -2.36 -17.76 7.58
CA PHE A 50 -3.79 -17.62 7.27
C PHE A 50 -4.29 -18.72 6.34
N ARG A 51 -3.53 -19.08 5.30
CA ARG A 51 -3.92 -20.17 4.39
C ARG A 51 -4.03 -21.52 5.09
N ILE A 52 -3.19 -21.81 6.10
CA ILE A 52 -3.29 -23.03 6.90
C ILE A 52 -4.55 -22.98 7.77
N LEU A 53 -4.77 -21.87 8.50
CA LEU A 53 -5.91 -21.69 9.39
C LEU A 53 -7.26 -21.66 8.67
N THR A 54 -7.28 -21.21 7.42
CA THR A 54 -8.44 -21.23 6.53
C THR A 54 -8.54 -22.51 5.70
N THR A 55 -7.74 -23.52 6.01
CA THR A 55 -7.73 -24.84 5.37
C THR A 55 -7.41 -24.87 3.88
N LEU A 56 -6.73 -23.84 3.37
CA LEU A 56 -6.28 -23.73 1.98
C LEU A 56 -4.87 -24.30 1.76
N LEU A 57 -4.16 -24.61 2.84
CA LEU A 57 -2.80 -25.15 2.82
C LEU A 57 -2.61 -26.08 4.01
N HIS A 58 -1.89 -27.20 3.83
CA HIS A 58 -1.49 -28.09 4.91
C HIS A 58 -0.22 -27.61 5.60
N ALA A 59 -0.17 -27.72 6.91
CA ALA A 59 1.06 -27.59 7.69
C ALA A 59 1.98 -28.79 7.43
N ASP A 60 3.29 -28.61 7.67
CA ASP A 60 4.22 -29.73 7.58
C ASP A 60 4.36 -30.43 8.93
N LYS A 61 4.19 -29.67 10.04
CA LYS A 61 4.15 -30.18 11.43
C LYS A 61 3.33 -29.24 12.31
N GLY A 62 2.94 -29.76 13.48
CA GLY A 62 2.16 -29.02 14.47
C GLY A 62 0.66 -29.24 14.31
N GLU A 63 -0.12 -28.56 15.13
CA GLU A 63 -1.57 -28.68 15.18
C GLU A 63 -2.23 -27.31 15.22
N ALA A 64 -3.40 -27.19 14.60
CA ALA A 64 -4.23 -26.00 14.70
C ALA A 64 -5.71 -26.37 14.80
N GLU A 65 -6.42 -25.69 15.70
CA GLU A 65 -7.85 -25.84 15.95
C GLU A 65 -8.53 -24.50 15.70
N VAL A 66 -9.55 -24.48 14.81
CA VAL A 66 -10.33 -23.31 14.44
C VAL A 66 -11.80 -23.58 14.71
N CYS A 67 -12.46 -22.72 15.47
CA CYS A 67 -13.87 -22.88 15.90
C CYS A 67 -14.13 -24.23 16.63
N GLY A 68 -13.10 -24.83 17.20
CA GLY A 68 -13.19 -26.13 17.87
C GLY A 68 -12.95 -27.34 16.99
N PHE A 69 -12.54 -27.13 15.71
CA PHE A 69 -12.31 -28.15 14.70
C PHE A 69 -10.83 -28.18 14.29
N ASP A 70 -10.33 -29.39 14.01
CA ASP A 70 -8.97 -29.63 13.52
C ASP A 70 -8.84 -29.17 12.04
N VAL A 71 -7.83 -28.35 11.72
CA VAL A 71 -7.68 -27.75 10.37
C VAL A 71 -7.42 -28.76 9.26
N GLU A 72 -6.91 -29.95 9.58
CA GLU A 72 -6.62 -30.97 8.58
C GLU A 72 -7.76 -31.96 8.39
N LYS A 73 -8.44 -32.34 9.48
CA LYS A 73 -9.45 -33.40 9.49
C LYS A 73 -10.88 -32.88 9.26
N GLU A 74 -11.18 -31.68 9.79
CA GLU A 74 -12.54 -31.13 9.86
C GLU A 74 -12.70 -29.86 9.05
N TYR A 75 -12.00 -29.76 7.90
CA TYR A 75 -11.93 -28.54 7.07
C TYR A 75 -13.30 -28.06 6.55
N ARG A 76 -14.29 -28.95 6.36
CA ARG A 76 -15.64 -28.57 5.91
C ARG A 76 -16.39 -27.80 6.97
N ASP A 77 -16.30 -28.23 8.23
CA ASP A 77 -16.94 -27.58 9.36
C ASP A 77 -16.31 -26.20 9.64
N ILE A 78 -14.99 -26.09 9.47
CA ILE A 78 -14.28 -24.83 9.56
C ILE A 78 -14.76 -23.86 8.48
N ARG A 79 -14.76 -24.28 7.21
CA ARG A 79 -15.14 -23.42 6.07
C ARG A 79 -16.55 -22.87 6.15
N SER A 80 -17.48 -23.58 6.81
CA SER A 80 -18.85 -23.10 7.02
C SER A 80 -18.97 -22.05 8.14
N ARG A 81 -17.93 -21.90 8.99
CA ARG A 81 -17.93 -21.03 10.18
C ARG A 81 -16.98 -19.85 10.11
N ILE A 82 -16.13 -19.83 9.10
CA ILE A 82 -15.16 -18.74 8.92
C ILE A 82 -15.46 -17.90 7.69
N GLY A 83 -15.24 -16.57 7.79
CA GLY A 83 -15.12 -15.70 6.64
C GLY A 83 -13.64 -15.47 6.34
N TYR A 84 -13.26 -15.45 5.06
CA TYR A 84 -11.87 -15.18 4.66
C TYR A 84 -11.81 -14.15 3.55
N MET A 85 -11.03 -13.10 3.80
CA MET A 85 -10.71 -12.05 2.84
C MET A 85 -9.21 -12.09 2.57
N PRO A 86 -8.75 -12.63 1.44
CA PRO A 86 -7.33 -12.68 1.09
C PRO A 86 -6.80 -11.30 0.67
N GLY A 87 -5.49 -11.08 0.84
CA GLY A 87 -4.83 -9.81 0.53
C GLY A 87 -4.85 -9.41 -0.96
N LYS A 88 -5.00 -10.39 -1.86
CA LYS A 88 -5.27 -10.10 -3.28
C LYS A 88 -6.76 -10.08 -3.52
N PHE A 89 -7.22 -9.11 -4.35
CA PHE A 89 -8.62 -9.01 -4.75
C PHE A 89 -9.12 -10.36 -5.31
N SER A 90 -10.04 -10.98 -4.59
CA SER A 90 -10.50 -12.36 -4.82
C SER A 90 -11.91 -12.45 -5.40
N LEU A 91 -12.57 -11.30 -5.62
CA LEU A 91 -13.88 -11.24 -6.20
C LEU A 91 -13.82 -11.33 -7.73
N TYR A 92 -14.94 -11.69 -8.36
CA TYR A 92 -15.06 -11.75 -9.79
C TYR A 92 -15.17 -10.33 -10.38
N PRO A 93 -14.13 -9.80 -11.06
CA PRO A 93 -14.10 -8.41 -11.51
C PRO A 93 -15.14 -8.09 -12.59
N ASP A 94 -15.54 -9.10 -13.36
CA ASP A 94 -16.53 -8.97 -14.44
C ASP A 94 -17.97 -9.05 -13.97
N LEU A 95 -18.21 -9.57 -12.77
CA LEU A 95 -19.51 -9.59 -12.13
C LEU A 95 -19.79 -8.24 -11.44
N THR A 96 -21.06 -7.87 -11.37
CA THR A 96 -21.54 -6.71 -10.62
C THR A 96 -21.40 -6.94 -9.10
N VAL A 97 -21.61 -5.89 -8.31
CA VAL A 97 -21.66 -5.97 -6.84
C VAL A 97 -22.73 -6.99 -6.39
N GLU A 98 -23.92 -6.90 -6.97
CA GLU A 98 -25.05 -7.78 -6.63
C GLU A 98 -24.79 -9.24 -7.05
N GLU A 99 -24.23 -9.47 -8.24
CA GLU A 99 -23.89 -10.80 -8.72
C GLU A 99 -22.79 -11.45 -7.87
N ASN A 100 -21.78 -10.71 -7.44
CA ASN A 100 -20.77 -11.23 -6.50
C ASN A 100 -21.42 -11.66 -5.17
N LEU A 101 -22.26 -10.84 -4.57
CA LEU A 101 -22.95 -11.18 -3.32
C LEU A 101 -23.84 -12.43 -3.46
N ASN A 102 -24.63 -12.49 -4.52
CA ASN A 102 -25.50 -13.65 -4.79
C ASN A 102 -24.68 -14.92 -5.04
N PHE A 103 -23.55 -14.81 -5.74
CA PHE A 103 -22.64 -15.93 -5.96
C PHE A 103 -22.14 -16.50 -4.63
N PHE A 104 -21.60 -15.67 -3.74
CA PHE A 104 -21.09 -16.14 -2.44
C PHE A 104 -22.21 -16.64 -1.53
N ALA A 105 -23.38 -16.00 -1.52
CA ALA A 105 -24.56 -16.51 -0.80
C ALA A 105 -24.93 -17.91 -1.27
N THR A 106 -24.96 -18.15 -2.58
CA THR A 106 -25.24 -19.47 -3.15
C THR A 106 -24.19 -20.53 -2.75
N VAL A 107 -22.90 -20.19 -2.78
CA VAL A 107 -21.81 -21.07 -2.36
C VAL A 107 -21.97 -21.54 -0.91
N PHE A 108 -22.48 -20.68 -0.04
CA PHE A 108 -22.72 -20.98 1.37
C PHE A 108 -24.17 -21.44 1.66
N HIS A 109 -24.93 -21.79 0.63
CA HIS A 109 -26.31 -22.31 0.76
C HIS A 109 -27.25 -21.36 1.50
N THR A 110 -27.12 -20.05 1.30
CA THR A 110 -27.94 -18.99 1.89
C THR A 110 -28.37 -17.98 0.82
N THR A 111 -29.10 -16.95 1.22
CA THR A 111 -29.48 -15.83 0.33
C THR A 111 -29.07 -14.50 0.93
N VAL A 112 -28.86 -13.50 0.07
CA VAL A 112 -28.56 -12.12 0.53
C VAL A 112 -29.69 -11.59 1.41
N LYS A 113 -30.94 -11.96 1.12
CA LYS A 113 -32.12 -11.54 1.90
C LYS A 113 -32.13 -12.10 3.32
N GLU A 114 -31.77 -13.38 3.50
CA GLU A 114 -31.74 -14.03 4.82
C GLU A 114 -30.71 -13.40 5.74
N ASN A 115 -29.54 -13.01 5.22
CA ASN A 115 -28.44 -12.49 6.03
C ASN A 115 -28.20 -10.99 5.79
N TYR A 116 -29.19 -10.26 5.25
CA TYR A 116 -29.07 -8.84 4.92
C TYR A 116 -28.63 -8.00 6.12
N GLU A 117 -29.20 -8.19 7.29
CA GLU A 117 -28.89 -7.41 8.50
C GLU A 117 -27.42 -7.52 8.92
N GLN A 118 -26.74 -8.63 8.61
CA GLN A 118 -25.31 -8.83 8.89
C GLN A 118 -24.41 -7.92 8.06
N ILE A 119 -24.79 -7.68 6.81
CA ILE A 119 -23.99 -6.89 5.86
C ILE A 119 -24.53 -5.47 5.64
N LYS A 120 -25.72 -5.16 6.14
CA LYS A 120 -26.50 -3.93 5.86
C LYS A 120 -25.66 -2.66 6.03
N ALA A 121 -25.02 -2.49 7.18
CA ALA A 121 -24.25 -1.28 7.48
C ALA A 121 -23.07 -1.04 6.53
N ILE A 122 -22.57 -2.12 5.88
CA ILE A 122 -21.49 -2.06 4.91
C ILE A 122 -22.08 -1.95 3.49
N TYR A 123 -23.09 -2.77 3.21
CA TYR A 123 -23.70 -2.87 1.88
C TYR A 123 -24.39 -1.56 1.47
N GLU A 124 -25.10 -0.87 2.38
CA GLU A 124 -25.77 0.41 2.09
C GLU A 124 -24.80 1.47 1.50
N GLN A 125 -23.52 1.41 1.85
CA GLN A 125 -22.50 2.33 1.32
C GLN A 125 -22.10 2.02 -0.12
N ILE A 126 -22.33 0.79 -0.60
CA ILE A 126 -22.02 0.35 -1.97
C ILE A 126 -23.27 0.03 -2.79
N ALA A 127 -24.45 0.00 -2.16
CA ALA A 127 -25.74 -0.29 -2.80
C ALA A 127 -26.07 0.63 -4.00
N PRO A 128 -25.74 1.94 -4.00
CA PRO A 128 -25.91 2.80 -5.16
C PRO A 128 -25.16 2.32 -6.41
N PHE A 129 -24.17 1.44 -6.23
CA PHE A 129 -23.33 0.89 -7.29
C PHE A 129 -23.58 -0.61 -7.53
N SER A 130 -24.73 -1.16 -7.06
CA SER A 130 -25.09 -2.58 -7.13
C SER A 130 -24.94 -3.21 -8.52
N HIS A 131 -25.25 -2.46 -9.57
CA HIS A 131 -25.14 -2.89 -10.96
C HIS A 131 -23.77 -2.61 -11.61
N ARG A 132 -22.83 -1.97 -10.88
CA ARG A 132 -21.48 -1.72 -11.39
C ARG A 132 -20.63 -2.98 -11.26
N ARG A 133 -19.82 -3.29 -12.29
CA ARG A 133 -18.84 -4.39 -12.23
C ARG A 133 -17.82 -4.15 -11.13
N ALA A 134 -17.49 -5.20 -10.39
CA ALA A 134 -16.53 -5.13 -9.27
C ALA A 134 -15.15 -4.62 -9.70
N GLY A 135 -14.71 -4.94 -10.91
CA GLY A 135 -13.46 -4.41 -11.49
C GLY A 135 -13.41 -2.88 -11.60
N ALA A 136 -14.56 -2.22 -11.78
CA ALA A 136 -14.70 -0.78 -11.97
C ALA A 136 -14.92 0.00 -10.65
N LEU A 137 -14.93 -0.68 -9.49
CA LEU A 137 -15.05 -0.04 -8.17
C LEU A 137 -13.72 0.58 -7.73
N SER A 138 -13.79 1.60 -6.86
CA SER A 138 -12.63 2.11 -6.15
C SER A 138 -12.05 1.07 -5.17
N GLY A 139 -10.80 1.25 -4.73
CA GLY A 139 -10.15 0.34 -3.79
C GLY A 139 -10.98 0.13 -2.52
N GLY A 140 -11.42 1.20 -1.86
CA GLY A 140 -12.26 1.11 -0.66
C GLY A 140 -13.61 0.43 -0.89
N MET A 141 -14.25 0.65 -2.05
CA MET A 141 -15.51 -0.03 -2.40
C MET A 141 -15.28 -1.54 -2.65
N LYS A 142 -14.17 -1.92 -3.27
CA LYS A 142 -13.78 -3.32 -3.46
C LYS A 142 -13.61 -4.03 -2.12
N GLN A 143 -12.97 -3.37 -1.15
CA GLN A 143 -12.80 -3.93 0.19
C GLN A 143 -14.12 -4.08 0.94
N LYS A 144 -15.02 -3.09 0.84
CA LYS A 144 -16.37 -3.18 1.42
C LYS A 144 -17.16 -4.35 0.81
N LEU A 145 -17.10 -4.54 -0.50
CA LEU A 145 -17.75 -5.67 -1.18
C LEU A 145 -17.14 -7.01 -0.74
N ALA A 146 -15.81 -7.12 -0.67
CA ALA A 146 -15.14 -8.34 -0.22
C ALA A 146 -15.50 -8.69 1.23
N LEU A 147 -15.60 -7.69 2.10
CA LEU A 147 -16.04 -7.89 3.49
C LEU A 147 -17.51 -8.35 3.54
N CYS A 148 -18.43 -7.77 2.75
CA CYS A 148 -19.81 -8.25 2.66
C CYS A 148 -19.88 -9.72 2.21
N CYS A 149 -19.09 -10.11 1.19
CA CYS A 149 -19.04 -11.48 0.71
C CYS A 149 -18.48 -12.45 1.77
N ALA A 150 -17.49 -12.02 2.56
CA ALA A 150 -16.93 -12.83 3.64
C ALA A 150 -17.89 -12.98 4.85
N LEU A 151 -18.85 -12.05 5.01
CA LEU A 151 -19.83 -12.04 6.10
C LEU A 151 -21.18 -12.66 5.74
N ILE A 152 -21.44 -12.95 4.46
CA ILE A 152 -22.78 -13.29 3.95
C ILE A 152 -23.38 -14.55 4.58
N HIS A 153 -22.57 -15.44 5.13
CA HIS A 153 -23.00 -16.68 5.78
C HIS A 153 -22.92 -16.64 7.30
N ASN A 154 -22.78 -15.42 7.88
CA ASN A 154 -22.72 -15.18 9.33
C ASN A 154 -21.62 -15.99 10.06
N PRO A 155 -20.34 -15.79 9.75
CA PRO A 155 -19.25 -16.57 10.31
C PRO A 155 -19.00 -16.26 11.81
N ASP A 156 -18.54 -17.27 12.57
CA ASP A 156 -18.07 -17.10 13.95
C ASP A 156 -16.71 -16.38 14.04
N LEU A 157 -15.88 -16.55 13.01
CA LEU A 157 -14.50 -16.03 12.94
C LEU A 157 -14.20 -15.49 11.54
N LEU A 158 -13.64 -14.29 11.50
CA LEU A 158 -13.27 -13.58 10.27
C LEU A 158 -11.75 -13.48 10.16
N PHE A 159 -11.17 -13.98 9.08
CA PHE A 159 -9.77 -13.81 8.71
C PHE A 159 -9.63 -12.76 7.63
N LEU A 160 -8.84 -11.71 7.88
CA LEU A 160 -8.61 -10.59 6.96
C LEU A 160 -7.10 -10.45 6.69
N ASP A 161 -6.67 -10.82 5.49
CA ASP A 161 -5.26 -10.76 5.10
C ASP A 161 -4.97 -9.41 4.42
N GLU A 162 -4.32 -8.51 5.14
CA GLU A 162 -3.95 -7.16 4.69
C GLU A 162 -5.12 -6.38 4.05
N PRO A 163 -6.26 -6.25 4.72
CA PRO A 163 -7.51 -5.79 4.10
C PRO A 163 -7.49 -4.33 3.67
N THR A 164 -6.54 -3.53 4.13
CA THR A 164 -6.45 -2.08 3.89
C THR A 164 -5.27 -1.69 3.02
N THR A 165 -4.51 -2.67 2.51
CA THR A 165 -3.39 -2.42 1.60
C THR A 165 -3.88 -1.77 0.31
N GLY A 166 -3.27 -0.60 -0.05
CA GLY A 166 -3.67 0.18 -1.23
C GLY A 166 -4.98 0.97 -1.08
N VAL A 167 -5.51 1.09 0.14
CA VAL A 167 -6.70 1.90 0.46
C VAL A 167 -6.27 3.26 1.02
N ASP A 168 -6.94 4.32 0.60
CA ASP A 168 -6.68 5.67 1.08
C ASP A 168 -6.99 5.83 2.59
N PRO A 169 -6.41 6.83 3.30
CA PRO A 169 -6.55 6.98 4.74
C PRO A 169 -7.99 7.14 5.23
N VAL A 170 -8.87 7.79 4.46
CA VAL A 170 -10.28 8.00 4.86
C VAL A 170 -11.03 6.67 4.79
N SER A 171 -10.95 5.99 3.65
CA SER A 171 -11.57 4.66 3.47
C SER A 171 -11.00 3.62 4.42
N ARG A 172 -9.69 3.69 4.76
CA ARG A 172 -9.04 2.83 5.76
C ARG A 172 -9.66 3.03 7.14
N LYS A 173 -9.82 4.28 7.56
CA LYS A 173 -10.44 4.61 8.86
C LYS A 173 -11.88 4.08 8.95
N GLU A 174 -12.68 4.26 7.90
CA GLU A 174 -14.05 3.74 7.82
C GLU A 174 -14.07 2.21 7.92
N PHE A 175 -13.16 1.53 7.22
CA PHE A 175 -13.04 0.07 7.25
C PHE A 175 -12.77 -0.45 8.67
N TRP A 176 -11.84 0.16 9.41
CA TRP A 176 -11.56 -0.20 10.79
C TRP A 176 -12.74 0.08 11.73
N GLN A 177 -13.49 1.16 11.50
CA GLN A 177 -14.72 1.42 12.25
C GLN A 177 -15.79 0.33 12.03
N MET A 178 -15.88 -0.21 10.82
CA MET A 178 -16.74 -1.35 10.51
C MET A 178 -16.29 -2.62 11.26
N LEU A 179 -14.97 -2.92 11.28
CA LEU A 179 -14.44 -4.07 12.03
C LEU A 179 -14.77 -3.99 13.53
N HIS A 180 -14.61 -2.83 14.15
CA HIS A 180 -14.98 -2.65 15.56
C HIS A 180 -16.48 -2.86 15.81
N ARG A 181 -17.36 -2.43 14.90
CA ARG A 181 -18.80 -2.70 15.01
C ARG A 181 -19.09 -4.20 14.92
N LEU A 182 -18.48 -4.92 14.00
CA LEU A 182 -18.61 -6.36 13.88
C LEU A 182 -18.13 -7.08 15.15
N GLN A 183 -17.00 -6.65 15.71
CA GLN A 183 -16.50 -7.16 16.98
C GLN A 183 -17.52 -6.93 18.13
N GLN A 184 -18.08 -5.73 18.23
CA GLN A 184 -19.13 -5.44 19.23
C GLN A 184 -20.39 -6.30 19.07
N GLN A 185 -20.65 -6.80 17.87
CA GLN A 185 -21.72 -7.77 17.58
C GLN A 185 -21.33 -9.22 17.92
N GLY A 186 -20.12 -9.44 18.45
CA GLY A 186 -19.63 -10.76 18.89
C GLY A 186 -18.81 -11.53 17.85
N VAL A 187 -18.56 -10.97 16.67
CA VAL A 187 -17.69 -11.59 15.65
C VAL A 187 -16.24 -11.53 16.12
N THR A 188 -15.54 -12.67 16.11
CA THR A 188 -14.09 -12.70 16.35
C THR A 188 -13.36 -12.36 15.06
N ILE A 189 -12.31 -11.54 15.13
CA ILE A 189 -11.60 -11.08 13.95
C ILE A 189 -10.10 -11.31 14.13
N VAL A 190 -9.48 -11.95 13.14
CA VAL A 190 -8.03 -12.08 13.03
C VAL A 190 -7.60 -11.32 11.78
N VAL A 191 -6.82 -10.25 11.95
CA VAL A 191 -6.38 -9.39 10.86
C VAL A 191 -4.86 -9.43 10.74
N SER A 192 -4.35 -9.65 9.52
CA SER A 192 -2.94 -9.41 9.25
C SER A 192 -2.75 -7.99 8.73
N THR A 193 -1.70 -7.33 9.18
CA THR A 193 -1.33 -6.00 8.66
C THR A 193 0.17 -5.77 8.80
N PRO A 194 0.82 -5.11 7.81
CA PRO A 194 2.16 -4.59 7.97
C PRO A 194 2.19 -3.22 8.67
N PHE A 195 1.04 -2.55 8.85
CA PHE A 195 0.95 -1.17 9.32
C PHE A 195 0.84 -1.08 10.84
N MET A 196 1.73 -0.28 11.46
CA MET A 196 1.81 -0.14 12.92
C MET A 196 0.67 0.71 13.51
N ASP A 197 0.17 1.69 12.76
CA ASP A 197 -0.98 2.51 13.14
C ASP A 197 -2.27 1.67 13.23
N GLU A 198 -2.36 0.60 12.45
CA GLU A 198 -3.46 -0.35 12.51
C GLU A 198 -3.36 -1.29 13.73
N ALA A 199 -2.15 -1.58 14.17
CA ALA A 199 -1.90 -2.41 15.34
C ALA A 199 -2.61 -1.90 16.59
N HIS A 200 -2.59 -0.58 16.82
CA HIS A 200 -3.26 0.07 17.95
C HIS A 200 -4.79 -0.09 17.95
N ARG A 201 -5.36 -0.59 16.87
CA ARG A 201 -6.81 -0.85 16.75
C ARG A 201 -7.21 -2.25 17.16
N CYS A 202 -6.23 -3.13 17.43
CA CYS A 202 -6.44 -4.50 17.89
C CYS A 202 -6.39 -4.58 19.43
N ASP A 203 -7.10 -5.56 20.01
CA ASP A 203 -7.04 -5.81 21.46
C ASP A 203 -5.69 -6.40 21.88
N ARG A 204 -5.21 -7.38 21.10
CA ARG A 204 -3.88 -7.98 21.22
C ARG A 204 -3.27 -8.17 19.83
N ILE A 205 -1.95 -8.20 19.80
CA ILE A 205 -1.19 -8.44 18.59
C ILE A 205 -0.10 -9.49 18.79
N ALA A 206 0.14 -10.29 17.75
CA ALA A 206 1.33 -11.12 17.61
C ALA A 206 2.27 -10.49 16.59
N PHE A 207 3.53 -10.26 16.98
CA PHE A 207 4.58 -9.82 16.07
C PHE A 207 5.29 -11.04 15.48
N ILE A 208 5.16 -11.25 14.16
CA ILE A 208 5.81 -12.34 13.44
C ILE A 208 6.95 -11.81 12.56
N GLN A 209 8.12 -12.45 12.64
CA GLN A 209 9.29 -12.12 11.84
C GLN A 209 10.01 -13.41 11.44
N LYS A 210 10.37 -13.54 10.17
CA LYS A 210 11.05 -14.72 9.61
C LYS A 210 10.39 -16.04 10.03
N GLY A 211 9.07 -16.11 9.93
CA GLY A 211 8.29 -17.30 10.24
C GLY A 211 8.10 -17.61 11.72
N THR A 212 8.62 -16.80 12.64
CA THR A 212 8.56 -17.04 14.09
C THR A 212 7.83 -15.90 14.81
N ILE A 213 6.98 -16.22 15.78
CA ILE A 213 6.35 -15.22 16.65
C ILE A 213 7.36 -14.73 17.68
N GLN A 214 7.66 -13.43 17.65
CA GLN A 214 8.61 -12.78 18.53
C GLN A 214 7.98 -12.34 19.86
N GLY A 215 6.68 -12.14 19.90
CA GLY A 215 5.93 -11.75 21.09
C GLY A 215 4.44 -11.59 20.81
N ILE A 216 3.64 -11.74 21.88
CA ILE A 216 2.18 -11.56 21.85
C ILE A 216 1.80 -10.77 23.09
N ASP A 217 1.19 -9.60 22.90
CA ASP A 217 0.70 -8.76 24.00
C ASP A 217 -0.24 -7.67 23.43
N THR A 218 -0.59 -6.70 24.27
CA THR A 218 -1.27 -5.47 23.84
C THR A 218 -0.39 -4.68 22.86
N PRO A 219 -0.99 -3.90 21.95
CA PRO A 219 -0.24 -3.12 20.98
C PRO A 219 0.87 -2.27 21.59
N ASP A 220 0.58 -1.55 22.67
CA ASP A 220 1.54 -0.64 23.31
C ASP A 220 2.81 -1.37 23.78
N ILE A 221 2.67 -2.55 24.38
CA ILE A 221 3.79 -3.36 24.88
C ILE A 221 4.65 -3.88 23.71
N ILE A 222 3.99 -4.44 22.68
CA ILE A 222 4.71 -4.99 21.52
C ILE A 222 5.41 -3.87 20.73
N LEU A 223 4.74 -2.76 20.48
CA LEU A 223 5.29 -1.66 19.70
C LEU A 223 6.48 -1.00 20.43
N GLU A 224 6.41 -0.81 21.73
CA GLU A 224 7.54 -0.27 22.49
C GLU A 224 8.70 -1.28 22.54
N ARG A 225 8.43 -2.57 22.80
CA ARG A 225 9.45 -3.63 22.87
C ARG A 225 10.22 -3.80 21.57
N PHE A 226 9.54 -3.72 20.43
CA PHE A 226 10.11 -3.91 19.11
C PHE A 226 10.27 -2.62 18.30
N LYS A 227 10.20 -1.46 18.97
CA LYS A 227 10.28 -0.12 18.35
C LYS A 227 11.51 0.04 17.45
N HIS A 228 12.66 -0.49 17.83
CA HIS A 228 13.89 -0.43 17.04
C HIS A 228 13.79 -1.21 15.71
N ILE A 229 12.90 -2.22 15.62
CA ILE A 229 12.65 -2.99 14.40
C ILE A 229 11.51 -2.34 13.60
N LEU A 230 10.44 -1.93 14.30
CA LEU A 230 9.19 -1.46 13.71
C LEU A 230 9.22 0.03 13.36
N CYS A 231 9.88 0.85 14.20
CA CYS A 231 10.04 2.29 14.06
C CYS A 231 11.48 2.68 14.35
N PRO A 232 12.46 2.30 13.51
CA PRO A 232 13.85 2.68 13.75
C PRO A 232 14.01 4.22 13.68
N PRO A 233 15.07 4.81 14.29
CA PRO A 233 15.26 6.26 14.39
C PRO A 233 15.24 6.95 13.03
N GLY A 234 14.79 8.21 13.02
CA GLY A 234 14.48 8.97 11.81
C GLY A 234 15.61 9.00 10.77
N LEU A 235 15.22 8.93 9.52
CA LEU A 235 16.10 9.20 8.40
C LEU A 235 16.43 10.71 8.38
N HIS A 236 17.67 11.05 8.09
CA HIS A 236 18.10 12.44 7.93
C HIS A 236 18.59 12.67 6.51
N HIS A 237 18.11 13.72 5.90
CA HIS A 237 18.55 14.25 4.62
C HIS A 237 19.07 15.67 4.83
N ASN A 238 20.15 16.01 4.14
CA ASN A 238 20.65 17.38 4.12
C ASN A 238 19.80 18.22 3.13
N ALA A 239 18.69 18.76 3.64
CA ALA A 239 17.82 19.60 2.82
C ALA A 239 18.61 20.70 2.08
N PRO A 240 18.31 20.97 0.82
CA PRO A 240 18.98 22.02 0.07
C PRO A 240 18.77 23.38 0.73
N PRO A 241 19.75 24.32 0.63
CA PRO A 241 19.61 25.64 1.20
C PRO A 241 18.38 26.37 0.63
N VAL A 242 17.65 27.05 1.51
CA VAL A 242 16.49 27.85 1.15
C VAL A 242 16.92 28.96 0.17
N GLY A 243 16.52 28.89 -1.11
CA GLY A 243 16.84 29.94 -2.10
C GLY A 243 17.28 29.45 -3.50
N GLY A 244 17.25 28.13 -3.77
CA GLY A 244 17.62 27.57 -5.08
C GLY A 244 16.65 27.95 -6.21
N THR A 245 17.15 28.00 -7.46
CA THR A 245 16.34 28.22 -8.66
C THR A 245 15.33 27.08 -8.83
N PRO A 246 14.04 27.39 -9.08
CA PRO A 246 13.03 26.34 -9.31
C PRO A 246 13.40 25.46 -10.52
N ILE A 247 13.25 24.14 -10.35
CA ILE A 247 13.44 23.14 -11.41
C ILE A 247 12.11 22.77 -12.06
N ILE A 248 11.00 22.97 -11.33
CA ILE A 248 9.62 22.86 -11.81
C ILE A 248 8.90 24.15 -11.46
N ARG A 249 8.17 24.72 -12.41
CA ARG A 249 7.24 25.84 -12.22
C ARG A 249 5.89 25.46 -12.81
N VAL A 250 4.84 25.63 -12.04
CA VAL A 250 3.46 25.36 -12.46
C VAL A 250 2.62 26.60 -12.17
N SER A 251 1.86 27.06 -13.15
CA SER A 251 1.00 28.24 -13.04
C SER A 251 -0.38 27.94 -13.62
N GLN A 252 -1.40 28.00 -12.76
CA GLN A 252 -2.83 27.83 -13.10
C GLN A 252 -3.11 26.61 -13.98
N LEU A 253 -2.46 25.48 -13.68
CA LEU A 253 -2.56 24.26 -14.47
C LEU A 253 -3.92 23.61 -14.32
N VAL A 254 -4.56 23.30 -15.46
CA VAL A 254 -5.87 22.64 -15.52
C VAL A 254 -5.79 21.42 -16.42
N LYS A 255 -6.45 20.32 -15.98
CA LYS A 255 -6.69 19.14 -16.83
C LYS A 255 -8.12 18.66 -16.71
N ARG A 256 -8.83 18.66 -17.85
CA ARG A 256 -10.20 18.15 -17.98
C ARG A 256 -10.25 16.90 -18.85
N PHE A 257 -11.15 15.99 -18.51
CA PHE A 257 -11.52 14.82 -19.29
C PHE A 257 -13.04 14.85 -19.51
N GLY A 258 -13.48 15.38 -20.66
CA GLY A 258 -14.88 15.70 -20.87
C GLY A 258 -15.39 16.73 -19.84
N SER A 259 -16.42 16.39 -19.09
CA SER A 259 -16.97 17.22 -18.00
C SER A 259 -16.22 17.11 -16.68
N PHE A 260 -15.33 16.14 -16.52
CA PHE A 260 -14.59 15.89 -15.27
C PHE A 260 -13.29 16.70 -15.25
N THR A 261 -13.10 17.52 -14.21
CA THR A 261 -11.85 18.27 -13.98
C THR A 261 -10.99 17.50 -12.99
N ALA A 262 -9.90 16.90 -13.47
CA ALA A 262 -8.99 16.10 -12.65
C ALA A 262 -7.93 16.95 -11.94
N VAL A 263 -7.52 18.09 -12.54
CA VAL A 263 -6.60 19.07 -11.98
C VAL A 263 -7.20 20.44 -12.23
N ASP A 264 -7.32 21.26 -11.19
CA ASP A 264 -8.05 22.53 -11.24
C ASP A 264 -7.21 23.68 -10.69
N HIS A 265 -6.70 24.54 -11.61
CA HIS A 265 -5.95 25.77 -11.37
C HIS A 265 -4.82 25.65 -10.33
N ILE A 266 -4.03 24.55 -10.37
CA ILE A 266 -2.93 24.37 -9.43
C ILE A 266 -1.72 25.23 -9.81
N SER A 267 -1.05 25.79 -8.80
CA SER A 267 0.18 26.57 -8.97
C SER A 267 1.17 26.23 -7.86
N PHE A 268 2.41 25.90 -8.21
CA PHE A 268 3.48 25.59 -7.28
C PHE A 268 4.85 25.60 -7.96
N GLU A 269 5.91 25.59 -7.14
CA GLU A 269 7.30 25.48 -7.59
C GLU A 269 8.02 24.40 -6.79
N VAL A 270 8.96 23.70 -7.45
CA VAL A 270 9.87 22.73 -6.82
C VAL A 270 11.31 23.22 -7.01
N LYS A 271 12.09 23.23 -5.94
CA LYS A 271 13.48 23.70 -5.96
C LYS A 271 14.44 22.58 -6.34
N ARG A 272 15.61 22.92 -6.85
CA ARG A 272 16.63 21.95 -7.20
C ARG A 272 17.17 21.25 -5.94
N GLY A 273 17.29 19.92 -6.00
CA GLY A 273 17.78 19.08 -4.90
C GLY A 273 16.75 18.81 -3.81
N GLU A 274 15.51 19.35 -3.94
CA GLU A 274 14.43 19.17 -2.99
C GLU A 274 13.77 17.80 -3.15
N ILE A 275 13.37 17.19 -2.03
CA ILE A 275 12.40 16.07 -2.00
C ILE A 275 11.01 16.68 -1.81
N PHE A 276 10.24 16.73 -2.89
CA PHE A 276 8.92 17.34 -2.90
C PHE A 276 7.82 16.28 -2.91
N GLY A 277 7.01 16.25 -1.85
CA GLY A 277 5.89 15.35 -1.69
C GLY A 277 4.60 15.92 -2.27
N PHE A 278 3.91 15.16 -3.14
CA PHE A 278 2.62 15.51 -3.71
C PHE A 278 1.56 14.55 -3.19
N LEU A 279 0.91 14.94 -2.06
CA LEU A 279 0.06 14.09 -1.26
C LEU A 279 -1.44 14.29 -1.54
N GLY A 280 -2.24 13.28 -1.28
CA GLY A 280 -3.70 13.34 -1.41
C GLY A 280 -4.34 11.96 -1.52
N ALA A 281 -5.66 11.90 -1.37
CA ALA A 281 -6.42 10.66 -1.56
C ALA A 281 -6.29 10.10 -2.98
N ASN A 282 -6.69 8.85 -3.16
CA ASN A 282 -6.82 8.25 -4.49
C ASN A 282 -7.90 9.00 -5.27
N GLY A 283 -7.57 9.32 -6.54
CA GLY A 283 -8.46 10.13 -7.39
C GLY A 283 -8.33 11.65 -7.23
N ALA A 284 -7.54 12.16 -6.30
CA ALA A 284 -7.36 13.60 -6.09
C ALA A 284 -6.67 14.35 -7.25
N GLY A 285 -6.18 13.64 -8.29
CA GLY A 285 -5.53 14.24 -9.46
C GLY A 285 -4.00 14.17 -9.46
N LYS A 286 -3.35 13.58 -8.44
CA LYS A 286 -1.88 13.50 -8.28
C LYS A 286 -1.16 12.94 -9.52
N THR A 287 -1.49 11.71 -9.91
CA THR A 287 -0.91 11.04 -11.08
C THR A 287 -1.18 11.81 -12.38
N THR A 288 -2.35 12.46 -12.50
CA THR A 288 -2.68 13.29 -13.66
C THR A 288 -1.75 14.51 -13.76
N ALA A 289 -1.56 15.23 -12.66
CA ALA A 289 -0.65 16.38 -12.61
C ALA A 289 0.79 15.93 -12.92
N MET A 290 1.26 14.85 -12.29
CA MET A 290 2.61 14.34 -12.54
C MET A 290 2.82 13.90 -14.00
N ARG A 291 1.85 13.24 -14.63
CA ARG A 291 1.93 12.86 -16.06
C ARG A 291 2.06 14.05 -16.98
N ILE A 292 1.46 15.19 -16.64
CA ILE A 292 1.66 16.45 -17.40
C ILE A 292 3.10 16.92 -17.26
N LEU A 293 3.64 16.95 -16.03
CA LEU A 293 5.00 17.37 -15.75
C LEU A 293 6.05 16.47 -16.41
N CYS A 294 5.76 15.18 -16.53
CA CYS A 294 6.62 14.23 -17.26
C CYS A 294 6.52 14.34 -18.79
N GLY A 295 5.68 15.23 -19.33
CA GLY A 295 5.43 15.33 -20.77
C GLY A 295 4.65 14.14 -21.35
N LEU A 296 3.94 13.38 -20.53
CA LEU A 296 3.12 12.22 -20.93
C LEU A 296 1.67 12.59 -21.22
N SER A 297 1.23 13.78 -20.85
CA SER A 297 -0.12 14.30 -21.09
C SER A 297 -0.06 15.82 -21.25
N LEU A 298 -0.84 16.36 -22.18
CA LEU A 298 -0.95 17.82 -22.34
C LEU A 298 -1.94 18.40 -21.31
N PRO A 299 -1.67 19.60 -20.76
CA PRO A 299 -2.64 20.34 -19.97
C PRO A 299 -3.83 20.79 -20.85
N THR A 300 -4.96 21.12 -20.23
CA THR A 300 -6.09 21.76 -20.92
C THR A 300 -5.94 23.27 -20.89
N GLU A 301 -5.49 23.83 -19.77
CA GLU A 301 -5.21 25.27 -19.56
C GLU A 301 -4.03 25.42 -18.61
N GLY A 302 -3.49 26.64 -18.54
CA GLY A 302 -2.35 26.96 -17.69
C GLY A 302 -1.00 26.61 -18.32
N HIS A 303 0.05 26.78 -17.53
CA HIS A 303 1.43 26.63 -17.99
C HIS A 303 2.27 25.83 -16.98
N ALA A 304 3.15 24.98 -17.48
CA ALA A 304 4.15 24.30 -16.64
C ALA A 304 5.49 24.20 -17.37
N GLU A 305 6.56 24.42 -16.62
CA GLU A 305 7.95 24.34 -17.06
C GLU A 305 8.70 23.34 -16.19
N VAL A 306 9.42 22.40 -16.80
CA VAL A 306 10.24 21.37 -16.13
C VAL A 306 11.65 21.40 -16.71
N LEU A 307 12.66 21.58 -15.86
CA LEU A 307 14.07 21.70 -16.28
C LEU A 307 14.35 22.86 -17.27
N GLY A 308 13.47 23.87 -17.33
CA GLY A 308 13.53 24.95 -18.30
C GLY A 308 12.83 24.65 -19.62
N TYR A 309 12.17 23.51 -19.75
CA TYR A 309 11.40 23.09 -20.92
C TYR A 309 9.89 23.22 -20.68
N ASP A 310 9.17 23.78 -21.64
CA ASP A 310 7.71 23.85 -21.60
C ASP A 310 7.08 22.49 -21.84
N VAL A 311 6.14 22.08 -20.96
CA VAL A 311 5.51 20.74 -21.02
C VAL A 311 4.64 20.52 -22.25
N SER A 312 4.13 21.59 -22.87
CA SER A 312 3.21 21.51 -24.02
C SER A 312 3.95 21.41 -25.35
N THR A 313 5.13 22.02 -25.44
CA THR A 313 5.87 22.17 -26.71
C THR A 313 7.18 21.39 -26.74
N GLN A 314 7.78 21.07 -25.59
CA GLN A 314 9.10 20.47 -25.47
C GLN A 314 9.09 19.17 -24.66
N SER A 315 8.00 18.41 -24.71
CA SER A 315 7.81 17.18 -23.95
C SER A 315 8.90 16.12 -24.20
N GLU A 316 9.42 16.02 -25.42
CA GLU A 316 10.46 15.05 -25.75
C GLU A 316 11.80 15.40 -25.08
N GLU A 317 12.12 16.69 -24.94
CA GLU A 317 13.32 17.11 -24.21
C GLU A 317 13.19 16.82 -22.70
N ILE A 318 12.01 17.03 -22.12
CA ILE A 318 11.74 16.67 -20.72
C ILE A 318 12.01 15.18 -20.50
N LYS A 319 11.44 14.30 -21.34
CA LYS A 319 11.57 12.83 -21.22
C LYS A 319 13.02 12.34 -21.24
N LYS A 320 13.90 13.00 -22.00
CA LYS A 320 15.33 12.64 -22.06
C LYS A 320 16.10 12.95 -20.78
N HIS A 321 15.63 13.93 -19.99
CA HIS A 321 16.37 14.48 -18.85
C HIS A 321 15.79 14.12 -17.49
N ILE A 322 14.65 13.40 -17.45
CA ILE A 322 14.00 12.96 -16.21
C ILE A 322 14.13 11.46 -16.01
N GLY A 323 14.09 11.03 -14.74
CA GLY A 323 13.76 9.67 -14.37
C GLY A 323 12.26 9.55 -14.08
N TYR A 324 11.65 8.42 -14.38
CA TYR A 324 10.24 8.18 -14.09
C TYR A 324 10.01 6.75 -13.59
N MET A 325 9.39 6.63 -12.44
CA MET A 325 8.89 5.38 -11.89
C MET A 325 7.38 5.46 -11.76
N SER A 326 6.66 4.67 -12.55
CA SER A 326 5.20 4.63 -12.54
C SER A 326 4.67 3.75 -11.41
N GLN A 327 3.43 3.98 -10.97
CA GLN A 327 2.72 3.20 -9.96
C GLN A 327 2.61 1.70 -10.33
N ARG A 328 2.39 1.39 -11.60
CA ARG A 328 2.52 0.02 -12.12
C ARG A 328 3.96 -0.18 -12.56
N PHE A 329 4.57 -1.30 -12.18
CA PHE A 329 5.96 -1.57 -12.57
C PHE A 329 6.15 -1.40 -14.07
N SER A 330 7.08 -0.51 -14.43
CA SER A 330 7.53 -0.35 -15.81
C SER A 330 8.53 -1.41 -16.25
N LEU A 331 8.98 -2.28 -15.31
CA LEU A 331 9.89 -3.38 -15.59
C LEU A 331 9.20 -4.49 -16.37
N TYR A 332 9.90 -5.10 -17.30
CA TYR A 332 9.43 -6.24 -18.05
C TYR A 332 9.57 -7.51 -17.22
N GLU A 333 8.46 -8.10 -16.85
CA GLU A 333 8.41 -9.26 -15.94
C GLU A 333 9.03 -10.54 -16.54
N ASP A 334 9.06 -10.66 -17.86
CA ASP A 334 9.62 -11.79 -18.60
C ASP A 334 11.12 -11.62 -18.91
N LEU A 335 11.71 -10.50 -18.54
CA LEU A 335 13.15 -10.27 -18.60
C LEU A 335 13.79 -10.49 -17.23
N THR A 336 15.07 -10.85 -17.23
CA THR A 336 15.89 -10.93 -16.02
C THR A 336 16.16 -9.54 -15.45
N VAL A 337 16.67 -9.50 -14.22
CA VAL A 337 17.10 -8.25 -13.57
C VAL A 337 18.10 -7.50 -14.44
N TYR A 338 19.14 -8.20 -14.92
CA TYR A 338 20.18 -7.58 -15.74
C TYR A 338 19.67 -7.11 -17.11
N GLU A 339 18.83 -7.92 -17.78
CA GLU A 339 18.24 -7.55 -19.07
C GLU A 339 17.35 -6.30 -18.95
N ASN A 340 16.59 -6.15 -17.85
CA ASN A 340 15.83 -4.91 -17.59
C ASN A 340 16.78 -3.71 -17.47
N VAL A 341 17.83 -3.81 -16.66
CA VAL A 341 18.81 -2.70 -16.51
C VAL A 341 19.41 -2.33 -17.86
N ARG A 342 19.84 -3.32 -18.66
CA ARG A 342 20.42 -3.11 -19.98
C ARG A 342 19.45 -2.45 -20.95
N LEU A 343 18.20 -2.91 -20.96
CA LEU A 343 17.14 -2.35 -21.83
C LEU A 343 16.92 -0.86 -21.53
N PHE A 344 16.69 -0.51 -20.26
CA PHE A 344 16.43 0.88 -19.90
C PHE A 344 17.67 1.77 -20.09
N ALA A 345 18.86 1.28 -19.78
CA ALA A 345 20.09 2.02 -20.05
C ALA A 345 20.26 2.31 -21.54
N GLY A 346 19.92 1.34 -22.40
CA GLY A 346 19.91 1.53 -23.87
C GLY A 346 18.89 2.56 -24.34
N ILE A 347 17.69 2.58 -23.74
CA ILE A 347 16.66 3.60 -24.03
C ILE A 347 17.19 5.02 -23.73
N TYR A 348 17.99 5.18 -22.67
CA TYR A 348 18.64 6.44 -22.33
C TYR A 348 19.95 6.70 -23.10
N GLY A 349 20.27 5.91 -24.13
CA GLY A 349 21.39 6.12 -25.04
C GLY A 349 22.76 5.76 -24.48
N MET A 350 22.83 4.95 -23.42
CA MET A 350 24.09 4.48 -22.83
C MET A 350 24.73 3.40 -23.71
N THR A 351 26.05 3.38 -23.79
CA THR A 351 26.80 2.38 -24.54
C THR A 351 27.01 1.10 -23.73
N GLU A 352 27.14 -0.06 -24.38
CA GLU A 352 27.40 -1.35 -23.73
C GLU A 352 28.65 -1.31 -22.81
N LYS A 353 29.66 -0.54 -23.16
CA LYS A 353 30.86 -0.38 -22.33
C LYS A 353 30.60 0.34 -21.01
N GLU A 354 29.61 1.20 -20.98
CA GLU A 354 29.18 1.93 -19.76
C GLU A 354 28.20 1.13 -18.94
N ILE A 355 27.33 0.35 -19.59
CA ILE A 355 26.25 -0.40 -18.94
C ILE A 355 26.80 -1.47 -17.98
N ALA A 356 27.73 -2.31 -18.44
CA ALA A 356 28.19 -3.47 -17.66
C ALA A 356 28.77 -3.09 -16.27
N PRO A 357 29.77 -2.19 -16.15
CA PRO A 357 30.35 -1.85 -14.85
C PRO A 357 29.37 -1.09 -13.94
N ARG A 358 28.53 -0.21 -14.52
CA ARG A 358 27.54 0.54 -13.74
C ARG A 358 26.40 -0.36 -13.25
N SER A 359 25.97 -1.33 -14.06
CA SER A 359 24.94 -2.30 -13.67
C SER A 359 25.42 -3.16 -12.50
N GLU A 360 26.65 -3.66 -12.55
CA GLU A 360 27.22 -4.45 -11.46
C GLU A 360 27.27 -3.64 -10.16
N ALA A 361 27.80 -2.41 -10.21
CA ALA A 361 27.88 -1.52 -9.05
C ALA A 361 26.49 -1.21 -8.46
N MET A 362 25.50 -0.90 -9.32
CA MET A 362 24.13 -0.65 -8.90
C MET A 362 23.50 -1.88 -8.26
N LEU A 363 23.59 -3.05 -8.90
CA LEU A 363 22.99 -4.30 -8.40
C LEU A 363 23.59 -4.73 -7.07
N ARG A 364 24.92 -4.58 -6.88
CA ARG A 364 25.56 -4.81 -5.58
C ARG A 364 25.03 -3.87 -4.50
N ARG A 365 24.89 -2.58 -4.84
CA ARG A 365 24.37 -1.56 -3.90
C ARG A 365 22.95 -1.85 -3.40
N ILE A 366 22.08 -2.35 -4.28
CA ILE A 366 20.67 -2.66 -3.92
C ILE A 366 20.47 -4.11 -3.47
N GLY A 367 21.55 -4.92 -3.40
CA GLY A 367 21.51 -6.31 -2.95
C GLY A 367 20.88 -7.30 -3.94
N LEU A 368 20.92 -6.99 -5.25
CA LEU A 368 20.32 -7.81 -6.32
C LEU A 368 21.38 -8.42 -7.27
N PHE A 369 22.66 -8.37 -6.92
CA PHE A 369 23.71 -8.86 -7.81
C PHE A 369 23.65 -10.38 -8.03
N GLU A 370 23.38 -11.14 -6.98
CA GLU A 370 23.23 -12.59 -7.07
C GLU A 370 21.97 -13.00 -7.84
N GLU A 371 20.96 -12.13 -7.86
CA GLU A 371 19.68 -12.32 -8.56
C GLU A 371 19.67 -11.76 -9.99
N ARG A 372 20.82 -11.35 -10.52
CA ARG A 372 20.91 -10.66 -11.84
C ARG A 372 20.31 -11.45 -13.00
N ASP A 373 20.36 -12.79 -12.92
CA ASP A 373 19.87 -13.72 -13.94
C ASP A 373 18.44 -14.23 -13.63
N THR A 374 17.84 -13.78 -12.51
CA THR A 374 16.48 -14.12 -12.08
C THR A 374 15.46 -13.28 -12.84
N LEU A 375 14.36 -13.91 -13.31
CA LEU A 375 13.25 -13.18 -13.96
C LEU A 375 12.57 -12.24 -12.98
N VAL A 376 12.28 -11.00 -13.41
CA VAL A 376 11.68 -9.98 -12.56
C VAL A 376 10.33 -10.43 -11.96
N ARG A 377 9.53 -11.22 -12.67
CA ARG A 377 8.27 -11.77 -12.12
C ARG A 377 8.46 -12.60 -10.84
N GLN A 378 9.62 -13.21 -10.65
CA GLN A 378 9.94 -14.06 -9.49
C GLN A 378 10.41 -13.27 -8.27
N LEU A 379 10.77 -12.00 -8.44
CA LEU A 379 11.26 -11.17 -7.35
C LEU A 379 10.11 -10.77 -6.40
N PRO A 380 10.37 -10.70 -5.09
CA PRO A 380 9.49 -10.05 -4.13
C PRO A 380 9.20 -8.58 -4.49
N LEU A 381 8.04 -8.07 -4.09
CA LEU A 381 7.57 -6.72 -4.43
C LEU A 381 8.58 -5.63 -4.08
N GLY A 382 9.13 -5.63 -2.86
CA GLY A 382 10.11 -4.63 -2.42
C GLY A 382 11.42 -4.66 -3.24
N TRP A 383 11.81 -5.82 -3.78
CA TRP A 383 12.97 -5.93 -4.67
C TRP A 383 12.66 -5.36 -6.05
N LYS A 384 11.46 -5.61 -6.58
CA LYS A 384 10.99 -5.00 -7.83
C LYS A 384 10.98 -3.47 -7.72
N GLN A 385 10.53 -2.93 -6.59
CA GLN A 385 10.51 -1.48 -6.35
C GLN A 385 11.93 -0.88 -6.32
N ARG A 386 12.85 -1.50 -5.55
CA ARG A 386 14.26 -1.05 -5.50
C ARG A 386 14.92 -1.09 -6.88
N LEU A 387 14.68 -2.15 -7.66
CA LEU A 387 15.16 -2.25 -9.03
C LEU A 387 14.57 -1.16 -9.92
N SER A 388 13.24 -0.98 -9.89
CA SER A 388 12.54 0.04 -10.70
C SER A 388 13.04 1.46 -10.41
N PHE A 389 13.20 1.80 -9.13
CA PHE A 389 13.77 3.09 -8.74
C PHE A 389 15.21 3.25 -9.26
N SER A 390 16.07 2.25 -9.04
CA SER A 390 17.47 2.32 -9.44
C SER A 390 17.64 2.42 -10.96
N VAL A 391 16.78 1.75 -11.72
CA VAL A 391 16.71 1.87 -13.18
C VAL A 391 16.25 3.27 -13.59
N SER A 392 15.27 3.86 -12.91
CA SER A 392 14.77 5.21 -13.22
C SER A 392 15.81 6.32 -13.03
N ILE A 393 16.81 6.10 -12.19
CA ILE A 393 17.92 7.06 -11.95
C ILE A 393 19.25 6.62 -12.55
N PHE A 394 19.30 5.51 -13.30
CA PHE A 394 20.56 4.90 -13.79
C PHE A 394 21.36 5.80 -14.73
N HIS A 395 20.69 6.64 -15.51
CA HIS A 395 21.28 7.63 -16.42
C HIS A 395 21.63 8.96 -15.73
N HIS A 396 21.54 9.04 -14.37
CA HIS A 396 21.83 10.23 -13.56
C HIS A 396 20.99 11.46 -13.95
N PRO A 397 19.66 11.38 -13.93
CA PRO A 397 18.79 12.52 -14.24
C PRO A 397 18.92 13.62 -13.17
N ARG A 398 18.61 14.86 -13.55
CA ARG A 398 18.55 16.00 -12.61
C ARG A 398 17.27 16.01 -11.77
N LEU A 399 16.23 15.29 -12.23
CA LEU A 399 14.91 15.22 -11.63
C LEU A 399 14.34 13.80 -11.84
N VAL A 400 13.81 13.20 -10.79
CA VAL A 400 13.08 11.93 -10.86
C VAL A 400 11.65 12.11 -10.34
N PHE A 401 10.70 11.52 -11.06
CA PHE A 401 9.30 11.42 -10.67
C PHE A 401 8.99 10.01 -10.20
N LEU A 402 8.39 9.90 -9.01
CA LEU A 402 8.03 8.63 -8.38
C LEU A 402 6.54 8.61 -8.08
N ASP A 403 5.79 7.75 -8.78
CA ASP A 403 4.34 7.64 -8.63
C ASP A 403 3.98 6.52 -7.66
N GLU A 404 3.62 6.89 -6.42
CA GLU A 404 3.29 5.96 -5.33
C GLU A 404 4.32 4.81 -5.17
N PRO A 405 5.63 5.13 -5.05
CA PRO A 405 6.70 4.15 -5.21
C PRO A 405 6.74 3.08 -4.12
N THR A 406 6.12 3.33 -2.98
CA THR A 406 6.08 2.46 -1.80
C THR A 406 4.73 1.78 -1.60
N GLY A 407 3.86 1.87 -2.60
CA GLY A 407 2.55 1.24 -2.56
C GLY A 407 2.61 -0.27 -2.34
N GLY A 408 1.92 -0.77 -1.32
CA GLY A 408 1.79 -2.21 -1.06
C GLY A 408 2.99 -2.89 -0.42
N VAL A 409 3.99 -2.15 0.08
CA VAL A 409 5.11 -2.73 0.84
C VAL A 409 5.00 -2.45 2.34
N ASP A 410 5.60 -3.33 3.12
CA ASP A 410 5.69 -3.21 4.57
C ASP A 410 6.54 -2.01 5.01
N PRO A 411 6.39 -1.52 6.26
CA PRO A 411 7.11 -0.35 6.76
C PRO A 411 8.64 -0.47 6.72
N SER A 412 9.19 -1.67 6.92
CA SER A 412 10.64 -1.91 6.87
C SER A 412 11.18 -1.73 5.45
N THR A 413 10.50 -2.35 4.47
CA THR A 413 10.82 -2.22 3.04
C THR A 413 10.61 -0.78 2.55
N ARG A 414 9.54 -0.10 3.01
CA ARG A 414 9.27 1.32 2.72
C ARG A 414 10.42 2.20 3.19
N ARG A 415 10.90 1.98 4.42
CA ARG A 415 12.02 2.73 4.96
C ARG A 415 13.29 2.54 4.14
N GLN A 416 13.65 1.29 3.80
CA GLN A 416 14.81 1.02 2.93
C GLN A 416 14.69 1.72 1.57
N PHE A 417 13.48 1.85 1.06
CA PHE A 417 13.22 2.60 -0.16
C PHE A 417 13.46 4.11 0.03
N TRP A 418 13.02 4.69 1.15
CA TRP A 418 13.27 6.09 1.47
C TRP A 418 14.76 6.38 1.69
N GLU A 419 15.54 5.42 2.21
CA GLU A 419 17.01 5.51 2.26
C GLU A 419 17.64 5.67 0.87
N LEU A 420 17.12 4.95 -0.14
CA LEU A 420 17.56 5.11 -1.52
C LEU A 420 17.16 6.48 -2.10
N ILE A 421 15.96 6.98 -1.78
CA ILE A 421 15.53 8.33 -2.17
C ILE A 421 16.47 9.39 -1.60
N TYR A 422 16.80 9.29 -0.31
CA TYR A 422 17.73 10.24 0.35
C TYR A 422 19.12 10.21 -0.28
N GLN A 423 19.66 9.02 -0.53
CA GLN A 423 20.94 8.87 -1.21
C GLN A 423 20.93 9.50 -2.61
N ALA A 424 19.81 9.40 -3.34
CA ALA A 424 19.65 10.04 -4.65
C ALA A 424 19.59 11.57 -4.50
N ALA A 425 18.84 12.08 -3.54
CA ALA A 425 18.74 13.51 -3.26
C ALA A 425 20.09 14.10 -2.80
N ASP A 426 20.82 13.41 -1.91
CA ASP A 426 22.17 13.79 -1.48
C ASP A 426 23.19 13.79 -2.63
N SER A 427 22.96 12.99 -3.69
CA SER A 427 23.75 13.02 -4.92
C SER A 427 23.37 14.19 -5.87
N GLY A 428 22.40 15.05 -5.47
CA GLY A 428 21.95 16.23 -6.22
C GLY A 428 20.76 16.00 -7.15
N ILE A 429 20.10 14.84 -7.10
CA ILE A 429 18.87 14.56 -7.85
C ILE A 429 17.69 15.21 -7.12
N THR A 430 16.88 16.00 -7.83
CA THR A 430 15.60 16.47 -7.30
C THR A 430 14.58 15.34 -7.35
N VAL A 431 13.80 15.15 -6.29
CA VAL A 431 12.81 14.06 -6.21
C VAL A 431 11.41 14.64 -6.09
N PHE A 432 10.55 14.27 -7.03
CA PHE A 432 9.10 14.53 -6.96
C PHE A 432 8.39 13.22 -6.70
N VAL A 433 7.80 13.06 -5.52
CA VAL A 433 7.13 11.81 -5.11
C VAL A 433 5.64 12.03 -4.87
N THR A 434 4.79 11.21 -5.49
CA THR A 434 3.38 11.15 -5.11
C THR A 434 3.16 10.04 -4.10
N THR A 435 2.31 10.28 -3.12
CA THR A 435 1.89 9.27 -2.17
C THR A 435 0.51 9.58 -1.59
N HIS A 436 -0.17 8.54 -1.14
CA HIS A 436 -1.38 8.65 -0.32
C HIS A 436 -1.11 8.28 1.15
N TYR A 437 0.13 7.90 1.49
CA TYR A 437 0.56 7.63 2.86
C TYR A 437 1.00 8.92 3.54
N MET A 438 0.25 9.35 4.57
CA MET A 438 0.52 10.63 5.22
C MET A 438 1.77 10.62 6.12
N ASP A 439 2.18 9.45 6.60
CA ASP A 439 3.44 9.24 7.32
C ASP A 439 4.67 9.52 6.44
N GLU A 440 4.58 9.29 5.12
CA GLU A 440 5.65 9.60 4.19
C GLU A 440 5.89 11.10 3.98
N ALA A 441 4.92 11.93 4.34
CA ALA A 441 5.08 13.38 4.33
C ALA A 441 6.27 13.84 5.20
N GLU A 442 6.52 13.15 6.31
CA GLU A 442 7.61 13.48 7.23
C GLU A 442 9.01 13.26 6.62
N TYR A 443 9.10 12.51 5.53
CA TYR A 443 10.34 12.25 4.80
C TYR A 443 10.61 13.29 3.70
N CYS A 444 9.68 14.19 3.41
CA CYS A 444 9.80 15.22 2.39
C CYS A 444 10.23 16.56 2.98
N ASP A 445 11.01 17.34 2.21
CA ASP A 445 11.39 18.71 2.59
C ASP A 445 10.19 19.64 2.59
N ARG A 446 9.39 19.57 1.53
CA ARG A 446 8.11 20.27 1.38
C ARG A 446 7.08 19.35 0.78
N ILE A 447 5.83 19.63 1.12
CA ILE A 447 4.70 18.85 0.62
C ILE A 447 3.59 19.77 0.11
N SER A 448 2.89 19.26 -0.90
CA SER A 448 1.63 19.79 -1.40
C SER A 448 0.52 18.79 -1.10
N MET A 449 -0.57 19.25 -0.49
CA MET A 449 -1.76 18.43 -0.22
C MET A 449 -2.85 18.73 -1.24
N MET A 450 -3.19 17.72 -2.02
CA MET A 450 -4.19 17.80 -3.08
C MET A 450 -5.52 17.16 -2.65
N VAL A 451 -6.61 17.90 -2.78
CA VAL A 451 -7.99 17.46 -2.52
C VAL A 451 -8.86 17.94 -3.67
N ASP A 452 -9.62 17.06 -4.30
CA ASP A 452 -10.56 17.33 -5.39
C ASP A 452 -9.99 18.22 -6.50
N GLY A 453 -8.82 17.87 -7.01
CA GLY A 453 -8.15 18.58 -8.09
C GLY A 453 -7.40 19.84 -7.68
N HIS A 454 -7.54 20.33 -6.44
CA HIS A 454 -6.92 21.58 -5.96
C HIS A 454 -5.79 21.33 -4.96
N ILE A 455 -4.77 22.19 -4.96
CA ILE A 455 -3.79 22.26 -3.87
C ILE A 455 -4.42 23.06 -2.72
N ARG A 456 -4.64 22.40 -1.58
CA ARG A 456 -5.25 23.00 -0.38
C ARG A 456 -4.21 23.48 0.64
N ALA A 457 -3.02 22.88 0.64
CA ALA A 457 -1.91 23.28 1.51
C ALA A 457 -0.58 22.98 0.83
N LEU A 458 0.44 23.83 1.06
CA LEU A 458 1.78 23.68 0.55
C LEU A 458 2.77 24.34 1.51
N ASP A 459 3.55 23.55 2.24
CA ASP A 459 4.65 24.00 3.10
C ASP A 459 5.49 22.79 3.58
N THR A 460 6.40 22.99 4.51
CA THR A 460 7.10 21.92 5.22
C THR A 460 6.13 21.16 6.13
N PRO A 461 6.32 19.86 6.38
CA PRO A 461 5.45 19.06 7.27
C PRO A 461 5.31 19.71 8.66
N ALA A 462 6.41 20.21 9.24
CA ALA A 462 6.40 20.86 10.55
C ALA A 462 5.52 22.10 10.60
N ARG A 463 5.59 22.97 9.56
CA ARG A 463 4.76 24.18 9.47
C ARG A 463 3.28 23.85 9.25
N LEU A 464 2.97 22.84 8.45
CA LEU A 464 1.59 22.42 8.24
C LEU A 464 0.98 21.87 9.53
N LYS A 465 1.69 21.02 10.28
CA LYS A 465 1.23 20.54 11.60
C LYS A 465 0.97 21.70 12.55
N ALA A 466 1.87 22.66 12.61
CA ALA A 466 1.69 23.85 13.46
C ALA A 466 0.50 24.70 13.02
N HIS A 467 0.36 24.98 11.72
CA HIS A 467 -0.74 25.79 11.16
C HIS A 467 -2.12 25.19 11.46
N PHE A 468 -2.25 23.87 11.24
CA PHE A 468 -3.51 23.15 11.48
C PHE A 468 -3.68 22.68 12.93
N ARG A 469 -2.71 22.96 13.84
CA ARG A 469 -2.70 22.45 15.22
C ARG A 469 -2.97 20.94 15.28
N ALA A 470 -2.25 20.20 14.47
CA ALA A 470 -2.37 18.77 14.29
C ALA A 470 -1.16 18.04 14.91
N LYS A 471 -1.38 16.84 15.45
CA LYS A 471 -0.33 16.00 16.01
C LYS A 471 0.52 15.32 14.95
N ASP A 472 -0.11 14.98 13.81
CA ASP A 472 0.47 14.26 12.68
C ASP A 472 -0.12 14.73 11.35
N MET A 473 0.42 14.24 10.24
CA MET A 473 -0.02 14.62 8.90
C MET A 473 -1.37 13.99 8.50
N ASP A 474 -1.76 12.88 9.11
CA ASP A 474 -3.10 12.30 8.95
C ASP A 474 -4.17 13.25 9.46
N GLU A 475 -3.94 13.86 10.62
CA GLU A 475 -4.88 14.85 11.18
C GLU A 475 -4.96 16.12 10.32
N VAL A 476 -3.82 16.59 9.76
CA VAL A 476 -3.80 17.70 8.80
C VAL A 476 -4.69 17.37 7.60
N PHE A 477 -4.49 16.20 7.00
CA PHE A 477 -5.27 15.77 5.83
C PHE A 477 -6.77 15.65 6.14
N GLN A 478 -7.13 15.06 7.30
CA GLN A 478 -8.53 14.94 7.71
C GLN A 478 -9.22 16.31 7.88
N LYS A 479 -8.51 17.31 8.42
CA LYS A 479 -9.04 18.67 8.54
C LYS A 479 -9.30 19.30 7.19
N LEU A 480 -8.34 19.18 6.26
CA LEU A 480 -8.46 19.69 4.89
C LEU A 480 -9.59 19.00 4.10
N ALA A 481 -9.73 17.69 4.19
CA ALA A 481 -10.79 16.95 3.52
C ALA A 481 -12.19 17.33 4.04
N ARG A 482 -12.35 17.54 5.36
CA ARG A 482 -13.62 18.02 5.95
C ARG A 482 -13.98 19.44 5.54
N GLU A 483 -12.99 20.32 5.39
CA GLU A 483 -13.22 21.69 4.93
C GLU A 483 -13.66 21.74 3.46
N ALA A 484 -13.15 20.83 2.62
CA ALA A 484 -13.58 20.69 1.23
C ALA A 484 -15.05 20.27 1.14
N GLN A 485 -15.48 19.24 1.89
CA GLN A 485 -16.87 18.76 1.93
C GLN A 485 -17.89 19.79 2.46
N ARG A 486 -17.46 20.77 3.26
CA ARG A 486 -18.36 21.83 3.77
C ARG A 486 -18.56 22.98 2.80
N ARG A 487 -17.80 23.05 1.72
CA ARG A 487 -17.87 24.10 0.68
C ARG A 487 -18.66 23.68 -0.55
N GLU A 488 -19.01 22.40 -0.67
CA GLU A 488 -20.00 21.87 -1.60
C GLU A 488 -21.44 21.91 -0.98
#